data_30d4ac68ab6ec31949377049d503035c
#
_entry.id   30d4ac68ab6ec31949377049d503035c
#
_cell.length_a   1.000
_cell.length_b   1.000
_cell.length_c   1.000
_cell.angle_alpha   90.00
_cell.angle_beta   90.00
_cell.angle_gamma   90.00
#
_symmetry.space_group_name_H-M   'P 1'
#
loop_
_entity.id
_entity.type
_entity.pdbx_description
1 polymer ?
#
loop_
_entity_poly.entity_id
_entity_poly.type
_entity_poly.pdbx_seq_one_letter_code
_entity_poly.pdbx_strand_id
1 'polypeptide(L)'
;MFFYLAKAVWFVLQPSTFIALLIGYGAILIWTGWARWGRRFVSIGAVLLLAVGLSPLGNALILPLEDRFPRADLDQPPAPAGLIILGGAENRLVGSARKAPTLNEAGERLLEGAILALRFPNAKVAFSGGDAGILYKSDSEAQGAADILTDLGVERGRLVLESNARDTYENAVFLRKELDRGGAFSEGTRWLLITSAYHMPRSIGAFRQAGFDVEPWP
;
A
#
# COMPACT_ATOMS: atom_id res chain seq x y z
N MET A 1 -4.01 -15.52 14.02
CA MET A 1 -3.55 -14.95 15.31
C MET A 1 -2.43 -13.92 15.13
N PHE A 2 -1.37 -14.23 14.38
CA PHE A 2 -0.25 -13.30 14.08
C PHE A 2 -0.69 -11.94 13.49
N PHE A 3 -1.61 -11.93 12.53
CA PHE A 3 -2.13 -10.73 11.89
C PHE A 3 -2.73 -9.70 12.89
N TYR A 4 -3.56 -10.15 13.82
CA TYR A 4 -4.17 -9.27 14.84
C TYR A 4 -3.14 -8.76 15.85
N LEU A 5 -2.22 -9.63 16.25
CA LEU A 5 -1.13 -9.25 17.15
C LEU A 5 -0.22 -8.22 16.51
N ALA A 6 0.19 -8.44 15.27
CA ALA A 6 1.02 -7.51 14.51
C ALA A 6 0.35 -6.12 14.39
N LYS A 7 -0.96 -6.06 14.11
CA LYS A 7 -1.70 -4.80 14.05
C LYS A 7 -1.82 -4.10 15.41
N ALA A 8 -2.05 -4.85 16.49
CA ALA A 8 -2.13 -4.28 17.82
C ALA A 8 -0.77 -3.70 18.27
N VAL A 9 0.32 -4.44 18.04
CA VAL A 9 1.69 -3.98 18.31
C VAL A 9 2.03 -2.75 17.44
N TRP A 10 1.71 -2.80 16.16
CA TRP A 10 1.92 -1.66 15.26
C TRP A 10 1.16 -0.42 15.70
N PHE A 11 -0.10 -0.56 16.12
CA PHE A 11 -0.90 0.56 16.63
C PHE A 11 -0.22 1.27 17.81
N VAL A 12 0.35 0.52 18.75
CA VAL A 12 1.06 1.07 19.91
C VAL A 12 2.40 1.70 19.52
N LEU A 13 3.14 1.04 18.60
CA LEU A 13 4.46 1.47 18.15
C LEU A 13 4.41 2.60 17.11
N GLN A 14 3.25 2.87 16.52
CA GLN A 14 3.09 3.97 15.59
C GLN A 14 3.48 5.29 16.28
N PRO A 15 4.38 6.11 15.71
CA PRO A 15 4.93 7.29 16.39
C PRO A 15 3.87 8.23 16.97
N SER A 16 2.79 8.49 16.24
CA SER A 16 1.69 9.35 16.68
C SER A 16 0.98 8.78 17.92
N THR A 17 0.64 7.48 17.90
CA THR A 17 -0.02 6.80 19.01
C THR A 17 0.90 6.70 20.23
N PHE A 18 2.17 6.35 20.00
CA PHE A 18 3.17 6.28 21.09
C PHE A 18 3.32 7.64 21.80
N ILE A 19 3.45 8.73 21.05
CA ILE A 19 3.55 10.08 21.60
C ILE A 19 2.27 10.46 22.35
N ALA A 20 1.10 10.15 21.79
CA ALA A 20 -0.18 10.41 22.46
C ALA A 20 -0.32 9.63 23.77
N LEU A 21 0.05 8.36 23.79
CA LEU A 21 0.05 7.52 24.98
C LEU A 21 1.04 8.04 26.05
N LEU A 22 2.24 8.47 25.62
CA LEU A 22 3.25 9.04 26.51
C LEU A 22 2.73 10.32 27.18
N ILE A 23 2.13 11.22 26.43
CA ILE A 23 1.54 12.46 26.94
C ILE A 23 0.36 12.14 27.87
N GLY A 24 -0.56 11.26 27.44
CA GLY A 24 -1.74 10.89 28.23
C GLY A 24 -1.37 10.23 29.56
N TYR A 25 -0.44 9.28 29.54
CA TYR A 25 0.09 8.64 30.74
C TYR A 25 0.77 9.66 31.66
N GLY A 26 1.61 10.53 31.10
CA GLY A 26 2.24 11.63 31.85
C GLY A 26 1.22 12.56 32.51
N ALA A 27 0.15 12.93 31.78
CA ALA A 27 -0.92 13.76 32.31
C ALA A 27 -1.63 13.11 33.52
N ILE A 28 -1.91 11.81 33.45
CA ILE A 28 -2.49 11.06 34.60
C ILE A 28 -1.53 11.10 35.80
N LEU A 29 -0.24 10.85 35.59
CA LEU A 29 0.74 10.85 36.67
C LEU A 29 0.89 12.22 37.38
N ILE A 30 0.61 13.33 36.71
CA ILE A 30 0.66 14.67 37.31
C ILE A 30 -0.29 14.79 38.52
N TRP A 31 -1.41 14.07 38.49
CA TRP A 31 -2.42 14.08 39.54
C TRP A 31 -2.15 13.05 40.65
N THR A 32 -0.98 12.39 40.64
CA THR A 32 -0.57 11.39 41.61
C THR A 32 0.70 11.83 42.35
N GLY A 33 1.14 11.03 43.35
CA GLY A 33 2.44 11.24 44.02
C GLY A 33 3.65 11.21 43.05
N TRP A 34 3.47 10.82 41.81
CA TRP A 34 4.50 10.73 40.76
C TRP A 34 4.52 11.93 39.82
N ALA A 35 4.00 13.07 40.24
CA ALA A 35 3.86 14.30 39.43
C ALA A 35 5.17 14.76 38.75
N ARG A 36 6.34 14.50 39.36
CA ARG A 36 7.65 14.79 38.75
C ARG A 36 7.89 14.00 37.46
N TRP A 37 7.55 12.72 37.47
CA TRP A 37 7.64 11.85 36.30
C TRP A 37 6.56 12.19 35.26
N GLY A 38 5.35 12.52 35.73
CA GLY A 38 4.28 13.00 34.85
C GLY A 38 4.70 14.21 34.02
N ARG A 39 5.30 15.23 34.63
CA ARG A 39 5.83 16.39 33.90
C ARG A 39 6.92 16.02 32.90
N ARG A 40 7.84 15.10 33.24
CA ARG A 40 8.88 14.64 32.32
C ARG A 40 8.27 13.94 31.08
N PHE A 41 7.32 13.03 31.27
CA PHE A 41 6.68 12.32 30.16
C PHE A 41 5.92 13.29 29.24
N VAL A 42 5.17 14.26 29.80
CA VAL A 42 4.50 15.29 29.00
C VAL A 42 5.51 16.13 28.23
N SER A 43 6.60 16.59 28.88
CA SER A 43 7.63 17.40 28.22
C SER A 43 8.35 16.63 27.10
N ILE A 44 8.71 15.36 27.34
CA ILE A 44 9.33 14.50 26.32
C ILE A 44 8.35 14.28 25.15
N GLY A 45 7.09 13.98 25.45
CA GLY A 45 6.06 13.79 24.44
C GLY A 45 5.83 15.05 23.61
N ALA A 46 5.82 16.24 24.22
CA ALA A 46 5.72 17.50 23.50
C ALA A 46 6.91 17.76 22.58
N VAL A 47 8.14 17.52 23.07
CA VAL A 47 9.35 17.65 22.23
C VAL A 47 9.33 16.66 21.07
N LEU A 48 8.95 15.40 21.32
CA LEU A 48 8.82 14.40 20.25
C LEU A 48 7.75 14.78 19.22
N LEU A 49 6.60 15.32 19.69
CA LEU A 49 5.53 15.78 18.80
C LEU A 49 6.02 16.90 17.87
N LEU A 50 6.76 17.87 18.41
CA LEU A 50 7.33 18.96 17.63
C LEU A 50 8.43 18.44 16.68
N ALA A 51 9.31 17.58 17.17
CA ALA A 51 10.41 17.04 16.37
C ALA A 51 9.90 16.15 15.21
N VAL A 52 8.90 15.30 15.45
CA VAL A 52 8.36 14.40 14.41
C VAL A 52 7.33 15.11 13.53
N GLY A 53 6.49 15.99 14.12
CA GLY A 53 5.39 16.64 13.40
C GLY A 53 5.79 17.85 12.58
N LEU A 54 6.82 18.61 13.01
CA LEU A 54 7.22 19.86 12.35
C LEU A 54 8.56 19.77 11.60
N SER A 55 9.35 18.73 11.82
CA SER A 55 10.63 18.56 11.13
C SER A 55 10.48 17.69 9.87
N PRO A 56 11.41 17.79 8.91
CA PRO A 56 11.45 16.92 7.74
C PRO A 56 11.97 15.50 8.06
N LEU A 57 12.05 15.13 9.34
CA LEU A 57 12.64 13.86 9.78
C LEU A 57 11.93 12.65 9.15
N GLY A 58 10.58 12.69 9.08
CA GLY A 58 9.79 11.63 8.44
C GLY A 58 10.19 11.42 6.98
N ASN A 59 10.28 12.51 6.22
CA ASN A 59 10.69 12.48 4.82
C ASN A 59 12.15 12.01 4.68
N ALA A 60 13.05 12.51 5.53
CA ALA A 60 14.45 12.07 5.50
C ALA A 60 14.64 10.58 5.80
N LEU A 61 13.80 10.00 6.65
CA LEU A 61 13.83 8.57 6.98
C LEU A 61 13.23 7.68 5.89
N ILE A 62 12.29 8.18 5.09
CA ILE A 62 11.64 7.40 4.03
C ILE A 62 12.44 7.40 2.72
N LEU A 63 13.19 8.48 2.43
CA LEU A 63 14.00 8.63 1.20
C LEU A 63 14.86 7.40 0.86
N PRO A 64 15.61 6.76 1.78
CA PRO A 64 16.41 5.58 1.45
C PRO A 64 15.57 4.37 0.96
N LEU A 65 14.28 4.32 1.28
CA LEU A 65 13.37 3.30 0.77
C LEU A 65 12.83 3.68 -0.61
N GLU A 66 12.54 4.96 -0.81
CA GLU A 66 12.01 5.50 -2.08
C GLU A 66 13.04 5.49 -3.19
N ASP A 67 14.30 5.86 -2.89
CA ASP A 67 15.39 5.90 -3.86
C ASP A 67 15.95 4.52 -4.22
N ARG A 68 15.50 3.46 -3.53
CA ARG A 68 16.09 2.12 -3.68
C ARG A 68 15.76 1.45 -5.00
N PHE A 69 14.62 1.74 -5.59
CA PHE A 69 14.14 1.12 -6.83
C PHE A 69 13.80 2.19 -7.86
N PRO A 70 14.67 2.45 -8.85
CA PRO A 70 14.36 3.33 -9.95
C PRO A 70 13.25 2.72 -10.82
N ARG A 71 12.56 3.56 -11.58
CA ARG A 71 11.59 3.12 -12.59
C ARG A 71 12.25 2.22 -13.62
N ALA A 72 11.54 1.17 -14.03
CA ALA A 72 11.95 0.29 -15.10
C ALA A 72 12.10 1.05 -16.42
N ASP A 73 13.05 0.62 -17.25
CA ASP A 73 13.21 1.17 -18.59
C ASP A 73 12.15 0.56 -19.52
N LEU A 74 11.21 1.39 -19.97
CA LEU A 74 10.09 0.96 -20.83
C LEU A 74 10.49 0.75 -22.30
N ASP A 75 11.64 1.22 -22.71
CA ASP A 75 12.12 1.11 -24.08
C ASP A 75 12.95 -0.17 -24.30
N GLN A 76 13.30 -0.90 -23.22
CA GLN A 76 13.97 -2.18 -23.29
C GLN A 76 13.00 -3.31 -23.72
N PRO A 77 13.34 -4.09 -24.74
CA PRO A 77 12.62 -5.32 -25.09
C PRO A 77 12.91 -6.44 -24.08
N PRO A 78 11.98 -7.39 -23.88
CA PRO A 78 10.63 -7.42 -24.43
C PRO A 78 9.69 -6.41 -23.74
N ALA A 79 8.64 -6.01 -24.45
CA ALA A 79 7.56 -5.24 -23.83
C ALA A 79 6.96 -6.02 -22.66
N PRO A 80 6.44 -5.34 -21.61
CA PRO A 80 5.85 -6.03 -20.46
C PRO A 80 4.65 -6.85 -20.88
N ALA A 81 4.62 -8.11 -20.44
CA ALA A 81 3.48 -9.02 -20.63
C ALA A 81 2.30 -8.65 -19.73
N GLY A 82 2.59 -8.00 -18.61
CA GLY A 82 1.56 -7.54 -17.69
C GLY A 82 2.00 -6.43 -16.76
N LEU A 83 1.00 -5.78 -16.19
CA LEU A 83 1.09 -4.71 -15.22
C LEU A 83 0.41 -5.17 -13.93
N ILE A 84 1.04 -5.01 -12.80
CA ILE A 84 0.50 -5.35 -11.48
C ILE A 84 0.33 -4.05 -10.70
N ILE A 85 -0.90 -3.71 -10.38
CA ILE A 85 -1.25 -2.54 -9.58
C ILE A 85 -1.62 -3.01 -8.18
N LEU A 86 -0.89 -2.54 -7.16
CA LEU A 86 -1.22 -2.86 -5.77
C LEU A 86 -2.26 -1.92 -5.20
N GLY A 87 -3.19 -2.49 -4.43
CA GLY A 87 -4.23 -1.78 -3.71
C GLY A 87 -3.70 -0.84 -2.61
N GLY A 88 -4.62 -0.19 -1.92
CA GLY A 88 -4.36 0.81 -0.91
C GLY A 88 -4.58 2.24 -1.41
N ALA A 89 -5.10 2.41 -2.63
CA ALA A 89 -5.38 3.69 -3.25
C ALA A 89 -6.76 4.27 -2.89
N GLU A 90 -7.70 3.45 -2.39
CA GLU A 90 -9.06 3.88 -2.10
C GLU A 90 -9.30 4.20 -0.62
N ASN A 91 -10.02 5.30 -0.36
CA ASN A 91 -10.65 5.55 0.92
C ASN A 91 -12.07 4.95 0.90
N ARG A 92 -12.16 3.65 1.19
CA ARG A 92 -13.39 2.87 1.09
C ARG A 92 -14.52 3.35 1.99
N LEU A 93 -14.22 3.89 3.18
CA LEU A 93 -15.23 4.42 4.09
C LEU A 93 -15.93 5.65 3.50
N VAL A 94 -15.16 6.55 2.89
CA VAL A 94 -15.69 7.74 2.24
C VAL A 94 -16.37 7.36 0.92
N GLY A 95 -15.76 6.47 0.15
CA GLY A 95 -16.29 6.01 -1.14
C GLY A 95 -17.65 5.33 -1.00
N SER A 96 -17.81 4.40 -0.06
CA SER A 96 -19.09 3.71 0.18
C SER A 96 -20.17 4.68 0.67
N ALA A 97 -19.84 5.64 1.54
CA ALA A 97 -20.78 6.65 2.01
C ALA A 97 -21.26 7.59 0.90
N ARG A 98 -20.39 7.90 -0.08
CA ARG A 98 -20.67 8.80 -1.19
C ARG A 98 -21.15 8.09 -2.46
N LYS A 99 -21.11 6.76 -2.48
CA LYS A 99 -21.38 5.92 -3.67
C LYS A 99 -20.54 6.33 -4.88
N ALA A 100 -19.30 6.72 -4.63
CA ALA A 100 -18.34 7.15 -5.64
C ALA A 100 -16.92 6.76 -5.21
N PRO A 101 -16.05 6.33 -6.13
CA PRO A 101 -14.66 6.05 -5.80
C PRO A 101 -14.00 7.28 -5.19
N THR A 102 -13.33 7.09 -4.06
CA THR A 102 -12.61 8.18 -3.37
C THR A 102 -11.18 7.72 -3.16
N LEU A 103 -10.26 8.37 -3.86
CA LEU A 103 -8.84 8.05 -3.79
C LEU A 103 -8.16 8.80 -2.64
N ASN A 104 -7.13 8.19 -2.10
CA ASN A 104 -6.20 8.78 -1.14
C ASN A 104 -4.90 9.20 -1.86
N GLU A 105 -3.83 9.48 -1.10
CA GLU A 105 -2.51 9.87 -1.63
C GLU A 105 -1.86 8.82 -2.53
N ALA A 106 -2.27 7.55 -2.44
CA ALA A 106 -1.76 6.48 -3.31
C ALA A 106 -2.59 6.30 -4.61
N GLY A 107 -3.49 7.25 -4.92
CA GLY A 107 -4.28 7.27 -6.17
C GLY A 107 -3.43 7.29 -7.44
N GLU A 108 -2.19 7.77 -7.33
CA GLU A 108 -1.22 7.73 -8.43
C GLU A 108 -1.00 6.33 -9.00
N ARG A 109 -1.14 5.26 -8.19
CA ARG A 109 -0.97 3.86 -8.64
C ARG A 109 -1.97 3.50 -9.73
N LEU A 110 -3.23 3.91 -9.56
CA LEU A 110 -4.28 3.65 -10.55
C LEU A 110 -4.07 4.50 -11.80
N LEU A 111 -3.66 5.76 -11.64
CA LEU A 111 -3.36 6.64 -12.76
C LEU A 111 -2.17 6.12 -13.59
N GLU A 112 -1.04 5.83 -12.94
CA GLU A 112 0.14 5.26 -13.61
C GLU A 112 -0.20 3.89 -14.25
N GLY A 113 -0.99 3.07 -13.56
CA GLY A 113 -1.48 1.81 -14.10
C GLY A 113 -2.30 1.98 -15.37
N ALA A 114 -3.21 2.96 -15.42
CA ALA A 114 -3.99 3.27 -16.60
C ALA A 114 -3.11 3.79 -17.75
N ILE A 115 -2.18 4.72 -17.48
CA ILE A 115 -1.24 5.26 -18.46
C ILE A 115 -0.42 4.12 -19.10
N LEU A 116 0.15 3.23 -18.28
CA LEU A 116 0.91 2.09 -18.77
C LEU A 116 0.04 1.09 -19.55
N ALA A 117 -1.19 0.85 -19.08
CA ALA A 117 -2.12 -0.03 -19.76
C ALA A 117 -2.50 0.48 -21.17
N LEU A 118 -2.62 1.78 -21.34
CA LEU A 118 -2.85 2.42 -22.62
C LEU A 118 -1.60 2.42 -23.51
N ARG A 119 -0.40 2.57 -22.92
CA ARG A 119 0.87 2.47 -23.64
C ARG A 119 1.16 1.05 -24.12
N PHE A 120 0.76 0.03 -23.36
CA PHE A 120 0.96 -1.39 -23.67
C PHE A 120 -0.38 -2.11 -23.85
N PRO A 121 -1.05 -1.96 -24.98
CA PRO A 121 -2.41 -2.47 -25.18
C PRO A 121 -2.51 -4.01 -25.12
N ASN A 122 -1.42 -4.72 -25.36
CA ASN A 122 -1.38 -6.19 -25.29
C ASN A 122 -1.05 -6.73 -23.88
N ALA A 123 -0.60 -5.88 -22.95
CA ALA A 123 -0.29 -6.31 -21.59
C ALA A 123 -1.57 -6.62 -20.80
N LYS A 124 -1.54 -7.68 -19.98
CA LYS A 124 -2.58 -7.92 -18.97
C LYS A 124 -2.48 -6.87 -17.88
N VAL A 125 -3.59 -6.50 -17.29
CA VAL A 125 -3.63 -5.54 -16.16
C VAL A 125 -4.18 -6.25 -14.96
N ALA A 126 -3.33 -6.51 -13.99
CA ALA A 126 -3.67 -7.23 -12.77
C ALA A 126 -3.78 -6.22 -11.62
N PHE A 127 -4.87 -6.26 -10.88
CA PHE A 127 -5.03 -5.50 -9.64
C PHE A 127 -5.12 -6.46 -8.47
N SER A 128 -4.35 -6.20 -7.42
CA SER A 128 -4.41 -6.98 -6.18
C SER A 128 -4.56 -6.06 -4.98
N GLY A 129 -5.69 -6.16 -4.32
CA GLY A 129 -6.02 -5.38 -3.13
C GLY A 129 -7.29 -5.89 -2.49
N GLY A 130 -7.12 -6.56 -1.35
CA GLY A 130 -8.23 -7.09 -0.57
C GLY A 130 -8.63 -6.19 0.61
N ASP A 131 -9.38 -6.75 1.56
CA ASP A 131 -9.81 -6.06 2.77
C ASP A 131 -8.89 -6.38 3.95
N ALA A 132 -7.97 -5.46 4.25
CA ALA A 132 -7.14 -5.51 5.45
C ALA A 132 -7.83 -4.84 6.67
N GLY A 133 -9.09 -4.42 6.58
CA GLY A 133 -9.86 -3.81 7.67
C GLY A 133 -10.16 -4.79 8.80
N ILE A 134 -10.02 -4.34 10.08
CA ILE A 134 -10.40 -5.13 11.25
C ILE A 134 -11.83 -4.78 11.69
N LEU A 135 -12.16 -3.49 11.68
CA LEU A 135 -13.37 -2.96 12.30
C LEU A 135 -14.54 -2.82 11.30
N TYR A 136 -14.24 -2.61 10.04
CA TYR A 136 -15.25 -2.40 9.01
C TYR A 136 -14.93 -3.28 7.81
N LYS A 137 -15.88 -4.14 7.44
CA LYS A 137 -15.85 -4.80 6.13
C LYS A 137 -16.46 -3.83 5.12
N SER A 138 -15.73 -3.53 4.10
CA SER A 138 -16.19 -2.72 2.97
C SER A 138 -16.15 -3.56 1.69
N ASP A 139 -16.78 -3.05 0.64
CA ASP A 139 -16.70 -3.66 -0.68
C ASP A 139 -15.23 -3.80 -1.11
N SER A 140 -14.96 -4.77 -1.96
CA SER A 140 -13.61 -5.04 -2.45
C SER A 140 -13.05 -3.83 -3.20
N GLU A 141 -11.86 -3.37 -2.82
CA GLU A 141 -11.13 -2.32 -3.54
C GLU A 141 -10.92 -2.69 -5.02
N ALA A 142 -10.81 -4.00 -5.31
CA ALA A 142 -10.59 -4.48 -6.65
C ALA A 142 -11.69 -4.12 -7.64
N GLN A 143 -12.96 -4.07 -7.18
CA GLN A 143 -14.07 -3.68 -8.05
C GLN A 143 -14.02 -2.17 -8.33
N GLY A 144 -13.81 -1.33 -7.33
CA GLY A 144 -13.67 0.13 -7.51
C GLY A 144 -12.48 0.49 -8.42
N ALA A 145 -11.34 -0.18 -8.22
CA ALA A 145 -10.18 -0.02 -9.09
C ALA A 145 -10.49 -0.42 -10.55
N ALA A 146 -11.22 -1.53 -10.76
CA ALA A 146 -11.61 -1.96 -12.10
C ALA A 146 -12.53 -0.96 -12.79
N ASP A 147 -13.46 -0.36 -12.06
CA ASP A 147 -14.37 0.65 -12.59
C ASP A 147 -13.59 1.93 -12.96
N ILE A 148 -12.70 2.42 -12.09
CA ILE A 148 -11.82 3.56 -12.38
C ILE A 148 -10.94 3.30 -13.61
N LEU A 149 -10.27 2.14 -13.68
CA LEU A 149 -9.40 1.80 -14.80
C LEU A 149 -10.20 1.72 -16.10
N THR A 150 -11.43 1.20 -16.07
CA THR A 150 -12.30 1.12 -17.23
C THR A 150 -12.76 2.51 -17.69
N ASP A 151 -13.13 3.38 -16.74
CA ASP A 151 -13.51 4.77 -17.03
C ASP A 151 -12.33 5.59 -17.62
N LEU A 152 -11.10 5.22 -17.26
CA LEU A 152 -9.88 5.79 -17.84
C LEU A 152 -9.50 5.17 -19.19
N GLY A 153 -10.30 4.23 -19.73
CA GLY A 153 -10.12 3.66 -21.06
C GLY A 153 -9.40 2.31 -21.12
N VAL A 154 -9.15 1.67 -19.98
CA VAL A 154 -8.57 0.32 -19.95
C VAL A 154 -9.66 -0.70 -20.26
N GLU A 155 -9.44 -1.56 -21.25
CA GLU A 155 -10.39 -2.60 -21.63
C GLU A 155 -10.61 -3.60 -20.48
N ARG A 156 -11.88 -3.78 -20.06
CA ARG A 156 -12.24 -4.64 -18.93
C ARG A 156 -11.82 -6.11 -19.13
N GLY A 157 -11.80 -6.60 -20.37
CA GLY A 157 -11.36 -7.96 -20.70
C GLY A 157 -9.86 -8.25 -20.45
N ARG A 158 -9.08 -7.20 -20.22
CA ARG A 158 -7.66 -7.30 -19.86
C ARG A 158 -7.43 -7.34 -18.35
N LEU A 159 -8.46 -6.98 -17.54
CA LEU A 159 -8.33 -6.88 -16.10
C LEU A 159 -8.38 -8.26 -15.44
N VAL A 160 -7.45 -8.50 -14.54
CA VAL A 160 -7.43 -9.64 -13.62
C VAL A 160 -7.47 -9.09 -12.20
N LEU A 161 -8.51 -9.44 -11.45
CA LEU A 161 -8.77 -8.86 -10.13
C LEU A 161 -8.56 -9.88 -9.03
N GLU A 162 -7.76 -9.53 -8.04
CA GLU A 162 -7.59 -10.27 -6.80
C GLU A 162 -8.08 -9.42 -5.63
N SER A 163 -8.97 -9.96 -4.80
CA SER A 163 -9.71 -9.19 -3.79
C SER A 163 -9.68 -9.81 -2.37
N ASN A 164 -8.94 -10.89 -2.17
CA ASN A 164 -8.96 -11.65 -0.91
C ASN A 164 -7.72 -11.46 -0.05
N ALA A 165 -6.66 -10.85 -0.60
CA ALA A 165 -5.41 -10.64 0.10
C ALA A 165 -5.54 -9.66 1.27
N ARG A 166 -4.86 -9.96 2.37
CA ARG A 166 -4.84 -9.16 3.60
C ARG A 166 -3.48 -8.50 3.85
N ASP A 167 -2.47 -8.93 3.12
CA ASP A 167 -1.11 -8.40 3.20
C ASP A 167 -0.38 -8.55 1.84
N THR A 168 0.83 -7.98 1.77
CA THR A 168 1.60 -7.95 0.52
C THR A 168 2.04 -9.33 0.02
N TYR A 169 2.25 -10.29 0.92
CA TYR A 169 2.60 -11.66 0.54
C TYR A 169 1.38 -12.37 -0.05
N GLU A 170 0.23 -12.25 0.59
CA GLU A 170 -1.03 -12.80 0.07
C GLU A 170 -1.39 -12.15 -1.29
N ASN A 171 -1.15 -10.85 -1.48
CA ASN A 171 -1.32 -10.19 -2.79
C ASN A 171 -0.56 -10.95 -3.88
N ALA A 172 0.72 -11.23 -3.65
CA ALA A 172 1.55 -11.91 -4.64
C ALA A 172 1.09 -13.35 -4.90
N VAL A 173 0.83 -14.11 -3.84
CA VAL A 173 0.45 -15.54 -3.95
C VAL A 173 -0.93 -15.72 -4.55
N PHE A 174 -1.91 -14.90 -4.15
CA PHE A 174 -3.29 -15.05 -4.62
C PHE A 174 -3.41 -14.52 -6.05
N LEU A 175 -2.76 -13.40 -6.37
CA LEU A 175 -2.74 -12.91 -7.73
C LEU A 175 -2.08 -13.93 -8.69
N ARG A 176 -0.99 -14.58 -8.25
CA ARG A 176 -0.36 -15.64 -9.05
C ARG A 176 -1.36 -16.75 -9.37
N LYS A 177 -2.12 -17.21 -8.38
CA LYS A 177 -3.16 -18.24 -8.57
C LYS A 177 -4.26 -17.82 -9.54
N GLU A 178 -4.70 -16.57 -9.47
CA GLU A 178 -5.72 -16.04 -10.39
C GLU A 178 -5.20 -15.96 -11.82
N LEU A 179 -3.95 -15.51 -12.01
CA LEU A 179 -3.31 -15.44 -13.33
C LEU A 179 -3.05 -16.84 -13.93
N ASP A 180 -2.60 -17.79 -13.11
CA ASP A 180 -2.41 -19.19 -13.53
C ASP A 180 -3.74 -19.83 -13.94
N ARG A 181 -4.80 -19.62 -13.15
CA ARG A 181 -6.16 -20.14 -13.44
C ARG A 181 -6.72 -19.57 -14.75
N GLY A 182 -6.46 -18.30 -15.02
CA GLY A 182 -6.86 -17.64 -16.25
C GLY A 182 -5.96 -17.88 -17.45
N GLY A 183 -4.87 -18.65 -17.30
CA GLY A 183 -3.87 -18.86 -18.36
C GLY A 183 -3.16 -17.58 -18.80
N ALA A 184 -3.16 -16.57 -17.93
CA ALA A 184 -2.62 -15.25 -18.22
C ALA A 184 -1.16 -15.09 -17.76
N PHE A 185 -0.63 -16.04 -17.00
CA PHE A 185 0.74 -16.06 -16.53
C PHE A 185 1.60 -17.03 -17.35
N SER A 186 2.81 -16.58 -17.70
CA SER A 186 3.86 -17.43 -18.26
C SER A 186 5.17 -17.12 -17.53
N GLU A 187 5.91 -18.20 -17.17
CA GLU A 187 7.21 -18.01 -16.51
C GLU A 187 8.20 -17.27 -17.41
N GLY A 188 9.06 -16.46 -16.80
CA GLY A 188 10.06 -15.68 -17.52
C GLY A 188 9.51 -14.50 -18.31
N THR A 189 8.21 -14.18 -18.17
CA THR A 189 7.63 -12.98 -18.78
C THR A 189 7.82 -11.77 -17.87
N ARG A 190 8.14 -10.63 -18.46
CA ARG A 190 8.37 -9.36 -17.80
C ARG A 190 7.07 -8.74 -17.31
N TRP A 191 7.01 -8.38 -16.02
CA TRP A 191 5.88 -7.71 -15.40
C TRP A 191 6.32 -6.40 -14.75
N LEU A 192 5.53 -5.34 -14.86
CA LEU A 192 5.75 -4.11 -14.12
C LEU A 192 4.92 -4.11 -12.84
N LEU A 193 5.57 -3.85 -11.71
CA LEU A 193 4.92 -3.76 -10.40
C LEU A 193 4.75 -2.30 -10.01
N ILE A 194 3.50 -1.84 -9.94
CA ILE A 194 3.10 -0.46 -9.69
C ILE A 194 2.65 -0.32 -8.25
N THR A 195 3.39 0.44 -7.45
CA THR A 195 3.07 0.76 -6.06
C THR A 195 3.91 1.95 -5.62
N SER A 196 3.53 2.63 -4.54
CA SER A 196 4.30 3.77 -4.04
C SER A 196 5.74 3.41 -3.72
N ALA A 197 6.68 4.33 -3.95
CA ALA A 197 8.13 4.12 -3.88
C ALA A 197 8.59 3.49 -2.55
N TYR A 198 8.10 4.01 -1.41
CA TYR A 198 8.45 3.46 -0.08
C TYR A 198 7.94 2.03 0.14
N HIS A 199 6.93 1.61 -0.60
CA HIS A 199 6.34 0.27 -0.52
C HIS A 199 7.07 -0.74 -1.41
N MET A 200 7.79 -0.26 -2.42
CA MET A 200 8.45 -1.06 -3.45
C MET A 200 9.39 -2.14 -2.90
N PRO A 201 10.28 -1.87 -1.90
CA PRO A 201 11.20 -2.88 -1.39
C PRO A 201 10.50 -4.15 -0.89
N ARG A 202 9.40 -3.99 -0.15
CA ARG A 202 8.61 -5.11 0.37
C ARG A 202 7.86 -5.84 -0.74
N SER A 203 7.30 -5.08 -1.67
CA SER A 203 6.48 -5.61 -2.75
C SER A 203 7.31 -6.42 -3.74
N ILE A 204 8.46 -5.91 -4.19
CA ILE A 204 9.39 -6.64 -5.07
C ILE A 204 9.80 -7.98 -4.43
N GLY A 205 10.14 -7.97 -3.13
CA GLY A 205 10.52 -9.19 -2.41
C GLY A 205 9.40 -10.24 -2.41
N ALA A 206 8.17 -9.83 -2.08
CA ALA A 206 7.02 -10.72 -2.02
C ALA A 206 6.66 -11.30 -3.40
N PHE A 207 6.65 -10.46 -4.44
CA PHE A 207 6.30 -10.90 -5.79
C PHE A 207 7.36 -11.81 -6.41
N ARG A 208 8.66 -11.51 -6.22
CA ARG A 208 9.74 -12.41 -6.65
C ARG A 208 9.69 -13.76 -5.93
N GLN A 209 9.38 -13.77 -4.64
CA GLN A 209 9.18 -15.02 -3.89
C GLN A 209 7.98 -15.84 -4.40
N ALA A 210 6.94 -15.18 -4.92
CA ALA A 210 5.81 -15.85 -5.58
C ALA A 210 6.09 -16.27 -7.04
N GLY A 211 7.31 -16.09 -7.55
CA GLY A 211 7.74 -16.53 -8.86
C GLY A 211 7.45 -15.56 -10.01
N PHE A 212 7.20 -14.27 -9.68
CA PHE A 212 7.11 -13.25 -10.71
C PHE A 212 8.49 -12.67 -11.05
N ASP A 213 8.72 -12.42 -12.33
CA ASP A 213 9.81 -11.56 -12.79
C ASP A 213 9.28 -10.13 -12.87
N VAL A 214 9.39 -9.40 -11.74
CA VAL A 214 8.84 -8.04 -11.61
C VAL A 214 9.93 -6.98 -11.63
N GLU A 215 9.66 -5.94 -12.40
CA GLU A 215 10.41 -4.69 -12.42
C GLU A 215 9.62 -3.58 -11.72
N PRO A 216 10.31 -2.67 -11.01
CA PRO A 216 9.66 -1.63 -10.22
C PRO A 216 9.10 -0.51 -11.08
N TRP A 217 7.90 -0.04 -10.70
CA TRP A 217 7.32 1.21 -11.18
C TRP A 217 6.76 1.95 -9.97
N PRO A 218 7.64 2.70 -9.26
CA PRO A 218 7.28 3.47 -8.08
C PRO A 218 6.46 4.70 -8.42
#